data_168ced5d99734bff110d5332907da57e
#
_entry.id   168ced5d99734bff110d5332907da57e
#
_cell.length_a   1.000
_cell.length_b   1.000
_cell.length_c   1.000
_cell.angle_alpha   90.00
_cell.angle_beta   90.00
_cell.angle_gamma   90.00
#
_symmetry.space_group_name_H-M   'P 1'
#
loop_
_entity.id
_entity.type
_entity.pdbx_description
1 polymer ?
#
loop_
_entity_poly.entity_id
_entity_poly.type
_entity_poly.pdbx_seq_one_letter_code
_entity_poly.pdbx_strand_id
1 'polypeptide(L)'
;MKKVIQRVLLVLLAIVLVCIAIFVGIYFGRFRTLASIEKLSSYSDGYDLYRMDIKYNYSIDDVINYGIKDDQTMIDAIIKESLPLLPVSIKAPKFGCTAFKLLDMEKDFHMGRNYDFKNDTSAMLVYCAPKNGYKSV
;
A
#
# COMPACT_ATOMS: atom_id res chain seq x y z
N MET A 1 -45.01 18.00 15.51
CA MET A 1 -43.77 18.44 14.94
C MET A 1 -42.52 18.03 15.71
N LYS A 2 -42.36 18.32 17.00
CA LYS A 2 -41.15 17.97 17.82
C LYS A 2 -40.77 16.48 17.77
N LYS A 3 -41.74 15.54 17.90
CA LYS A 3 -41.46 14.08 17.87
C LYS A 3 -40.97 13.60 16.48
N VAL A 4 -41.44 14.21 15.38
CA VAL A 4 -40.98 13.86 14.02
C VAL A 4 -39.55 14.34 13.80
N ILE A 5 -39.26 15.58 14.20
CA ILE A 5 -37.89 16.14 14.12
C ILE A 5 -36.90 15.28 14.93
N GLN A 6 -37.30 14.87 16.12
CA GLN A 6 -36.48 14.03 17.00
C GLN A 6 -36.18 12.66 16.36
N ARG A 7 -37.18 12.04 15.73
CA ARG A 7 -36.99 10.78 15.00
C ARG A 7 -36.05 10.94 13.81
N VAL A 8 -36.22 12.02 13.02
CA VAL A 8 -35.33 12.31 11.89
C VAL A 8 -33.90 12.53 12.37
N LEU A 9 -33.68 13.27 13.45
CA LEU A 9 -32.35 13.48 14.03
C LEU A 9 -31.71 12.15 14.50
N LEU A 10 -32.48 11.26 15.12
CA LEU A 10 -31.99 9.96 15.58
C LEU A 10 -31.59 9.07 14.38
N VAL A 11 -32.36 9.09 13.31
CA VAL A 11 -32.02 8.34 12.07
C VAL A 11 -30.75 8.90 11.43
N LEU A 12 -30.63 10.22 11.33
CA LEU A 12 -29.41 10.85 10.79
C LEU A 12 -28.17 10.51 11.65
N LEU A 13 -28.32 10.58 12.97
CA LEU A 13 -27.23 10.19 13.87
C LEU A 13 -26.83 8.72 13.69
N ALA A 14 -27.81 7.81 13.57
CA ALA A 14 -27.53 6.39 13.31
C ALA A 14 -26.77 6.18 11.99
N ILE A 15 -27.17 6.87 10.92
CA ILE A 15 -26.47 6.82 9.61
C ILE A 15 -25.04 7.29 9.76
N VAL A 16 -24.81 8.43 10.43
CA VAL A 16 -23.45 8.96 10.66
C VAL A 16 -22.58 7.97 11.43
N LEU A 17 -23.12 7.37 12.49
CA LEU A 17 -22.38 6.37 13.28
C LEU A 17 -22.02 5.12 12.45
N VAL A 18 -22.94 4.65 11.59
CA VAL A 18 -22.67 3.54 10.67
C VAL A 18 -21.57 3.91 9.67
N CYS A 19 -21.62 5.11 9.08
CA CYS A 19 -20.57 5.58 8.16
C CYS A 19 -19.20 5.66 8.87
N ILE A 20 -19.15 6.16 10.09
CA ILE A 20 -17.92 6.21 10.88
C ILE A 20 -17.41 4.80 11.17
N ALA A 21 -18.27 3.86 11.55
CA ALA A 21 -17.88 2.49 11.83
C ALA A 21 -17.31 1.80 10.59
N ILE A 22 -17.92 1.99 9.43
CA ILE A 22 -17.42 1.50 8.13
C ILE A 22 -16.05 2.11 7.82
N PHE A 23 -15.91 3.42 7.95
CA PHE A 23 -14.64 4.12 7.70
C PHE A 23 -13.52 3.59 8.62
N VAL A 24 -13.78 3.50 9.91
CA VAL A 24 -12.83 2.94 10.88
C VAL A 24 -12.48 1.51 10.51
N GLY A 25 -13.45 0.67 10.15
CA GLY A 25 -13.22 -0.71 9.73
C GLY A 25 -12.29 -0.82 8.51
N ILE A 26 -12.48 0.04 7.51
CA ILE A 26 -11.65 0.09 6.30
C ILE A 26 -10.22 0.56 6.62
N TYR A 27 -10.07 1.60 7.45
CA TYR A 27 -8.79 2.27 7.67
C TYR A 27 -8.00 1.76 8.87
N PHE A 28 -8.59 0.97 9.78
CA PHE A 28 -7.91 0.49 10.98
C PHE A 28 -6.61 -0.26 10.68
N GLY A 29 -6.64 -1.21 9.73
CA GLY A 29 -5.45 -1.95 9.32
C GLY A 29 -4.38 -1.05 8.67
N ARG A 30 -4.80 -0.02 7.94
CA ARG A 30 -3.92 0.96 7.29
C ARG A 30 -3.22 1.86 8.30
N PHE A 31 -3.94 2.32 9.31
CA PHE A 31 -3.33 3.05 10.43
C PHE A 31 -2.32 2.18 11.20
N ARG A 32 -2.63 0.90 11.43
CA ARG A 32 -1.68 -0.03 12.03
C ARG A 32 -0.46 -0.29 11.16
N THR A 33 -0.61 -0.27 9.84
CA THR A 33 0.52 -0.35 8.89
C THR A 33 1.42 0.87 9.05
N LEU A 34 0.87 2.07 9.06
CA LEU A 34 1.65 3.29 9.28
C LEU A 34 2.34 3.29 10.66
N ALA A 35 1.64 2.83 11.70
CA ALA A 35 2.19 2.72 13.05
C ALA A 35 3.27 1.63 13.18
N SER A 36 3.42 0.75 12.19
CA SER A 36 4.49 -0.27 12.17
C SER A 36 5.79 0.23 11.53
N ILE A 37 5.82 1.45 11.01
CA ILE A 37 7.03 2.01 10.41
C ILE A 37 8.06 2.24 11.51
N GLU A 38 9.18 1.58 11.38
CA GLU A 38 10.33 1.73 12.28
C GLU A 38 11.61 1.97 11.48
N LYS A 39 12.52 2.75 12.05
CA LYS A 39 13.84 2.99 11.51
C LYS A 39 14.77 1.89 12.00
N LEU A 40 15.34 1.12 11.07
CA LEU A 40 16.24 0.01 11.39
C LEU A 40 17.69 0.47 11.53
N SER A 41 18.14 1.35 10.63
CA SER A 41 19.52 1.88 10.65
C SER A 41 19.61 3.24 10.00
N SER A 42 20.65 3.98 10.37
CA SER A 42 21.07 5.21 9.70
C SER A 42 22.45 4.99 9.12
N TYR A 43 22.66 5.44 7.91
CA TYR A 43 23.95 5.41 7.24
C TYR A 43 24.61 6.79 7.30
N SER A 44 25.96 6.82 7.20
CA SER A 44 26.75 8.06 7.27
C SER A 44 26.39 9.12 6.22
N ASP A 45 25.78 8.68 5.11
CA ASP A 45 25.42 9.52 3.97
C ASP A 45 24.03 10.14 4.11
N GLY A 46 23.37 10.01 5.27
CA GLY A 46 22.04 10.55 5.54
C GLY A 46 20.89 9.67 5.03
N TYR A 47 21.19 8.46 4.54
CA TYR A 47 20.18 7.49 4.13
C TYR A 47 19.76 6.64 5.32
N ASP A 48 18.48 6.42 5.40
CA ASP A 48 17.89 5.60 6.45
C ASP A 48 17.28 4.33 5.84
N LEU A 49 17.39 3.24 6.59
CA LEU A 49 16.65 2.02 6.30
C LEU A 49 15.47 1.92 7.25
N TYR A 50 14.28 1.76 6.67
CA TYR A 50 13.03 1.60 7.39
C TYR A 50 12.46 0.20 7.18
N ARG A 51 11.60 -0.20 8.09
CA ARG A 51 10.73 -1.36 7.98
C ARG A 51 9.29 -0.93 8.07
N MET A 52 8.40 -1.60 7.34
CA MET A 52 6.96 -1.46 7.43
C MET A 52 6.29 -2.83 7.27
N ASP A 53 5.33 -3.13 8.12
CA ASP A 53 4.51 -4.35 8.02
C ASP A 53 3.12 -4.00 7.50
N ILE A 54 2.69 -4.60 6.41
CA ILE A 54 1.31 -4.43 5.91
C ILE A 54 0.35 -5.16 6.85
N LYS A 55 -0.52 -4.42 7.53
CA LYS A 55 -1.48 -4.91 8.54
C LYS A 55 -2.93 -4.96 8.04
N TYR A 56 -3.17 -4.70 6.75
CA TYR A 56 -4.48 -4.84 6.13
C TYR A 56 -4.44 -5.90 5.04
N ASN A 57 -5.62 -6.45 4.74
CA ASN A 57 -5.74 -7.38 3.63
C ASN A 57 -5.84 -6.59 2.33
N TYR A 58 -5.13 -7.03 1.30
CA TYR A 58 -5.18 -6.49 -0.05
C TYR A 58 -5.33 -7.63 -1.05
N SER A 59 -5.84 -7.31 -2.24
CA SER A 59 -6.07 -8.26 -3.31
C SER A 59 -5.05 -8.02 -4.43
N ILE A 60 -4.24 -9.04 -4.70
CA ILE A 60 -3.31 -9.00 -5.85
C ILE A 60 -4.11 -9.04 -7.15
N ASP A 61 -5.21 -9.79 -7.19
CA ASP A 61 -6.08 -9.87 -8.37
C ASP A 61 -6.68 -8.51 -8.70
N ASP A 62 -7.09 -7.72 -7.71
CA ASP A 62 -7.62 -6.38 -7.94
C ASP A 62 -6.54 -5.44 -8.49
N VAL A 63 -5.30 -5.54 -7.99
CA VAL A 63 -4.17 -4.79 -8.53
C VAL A 63 -3.86 -5.19 -9.98
N ILE A 64 -3.85 -6.48 -10.29
CA ILE A 64 -3.64 -6.98 -11.66
C ILE A 64 -4.78 -6.54 -12.59
N ASN A 65 -6.03 -6.66 -12.14
CA ASN A 65 -7.22 -6.30 -12.91
C ASN A 65 -7.36 -4.78 -13.13
N TYR A 66 -6.64 -3.98 -12.36
CA TYR A 66 -6.56 -2.53 -12.62
C TYR A 66 -5.98 -2.22 -14.00
N GLY A 67 -5.17 -3.12 -14.55
CA GLY A 67 -4.61 -3.01 -15.90
C GLY A 67 -3.35 -2.15 -15.93
N ILE A 68 -2.35 -2.55 -15.16
CA ILE A 68 -1.05 -1.87 -15.11
C ILE A 68 -0.36 -1.92 -16.47
N LYS A 69 -0.04 -0.75 -17.02
CA LYS A 69 0.62 -0.58 -18.32
C LYS A 69 1.94 0.19 -18.24
N ASP A 70 2.08 1.00 -17.20
CA ASP A 70 3.21 1.90 -16.98
C ASP A 70 3.35 2.22 -15.47
N ASP A 71 4.39 2.97 -15.13
CA ASP A 71 4.67 3.36 -13.73
C ASP A 71 3.52 4.16 -13.10
N GLN A 72 2.83 5.00 -13.89
CA GLN A 72 1.71 5.79 -13.37
C GLN A 72 0.53 4.91 -13.00
N THR A 73 0.14 3.99 -13.88
CA THR A 73 -0.97 3.07 -13.61
C THR A 73 -0.64 2.09 -12.49
N MET A 74 0.62 1.75 -12.29
CA MET A 74 1.07 0.97 -11.14
C MET A 74 0.89 1.76 -9.82
N ILE A 75 1.34 3.00 -9.78
CA ILE A 75 1.17 3.86 -8.60
C ILE A 75 -0.31 4.11 -8.31
N ASP A 76 -1.13 4.35 -9.33
CA ASP A 76 -2.57 4.55 -9.18
C ASP A 76 -3.26 3.30 -8.61
N ALA A 77 -2.87 2.10 -9.07
CA ALA A 77 -3.39 0.84 -8.53
C ALA A 77 -3.01 0.66 -7.05
N ILE A 78 -1.76 0.92 -6.69
CA ILE A 78 -1.28 0.85 -5.30
C ILE A 78 -2.02 1.85 -4.40
N ILE A 79 -2.22 3.09 -4.88
CA ILE A 79 -2.94 4.13 -4.13
C ILE A 79 -4.39 3.70 -3.91
N LYS A 80 -5.06 3.23 -4.97
CA LYS A 80 -6.46 2.80 -4.89
C LYS A 80 -6.64 1.65 -3.89
N GLU A 81 -5.71 0.70 -3.85
CA GLU A 81 -5.73 -0.40 -2.89
C GLU A 81 -5.40 0.06 -1.48
N SER A 82 -4.42 0.95 -1.33
CA SER A 82 -3.95 1.42 -0.03
C SER A 82 -4.89 2.44 0.61
N LEU A 83 -5.51 3.31 -0.20
CA LEU A 83 -6.35 4.44 0.24
C LEU A 83 -7.71 4.43 -0.48
N PRO A 84 -8.50 3.34 -0.36
CA PRO A 84 -9.80 3.26 -1.01
C PRO A 84 -10.70 4.41 -0.55
N LEU A 85 -11.55 4.88 -1.44
CA LEU A 85 -12.52 5.98 -1.22
C LEU A 85 -11.89 7.39 -1.08
N LEU A 86 -10.58 7.52 -1.04
CA LEU A 86 -9.94 8.83 -1.02
C LEU A 86 -9.51 9.24 -2.43
N PRO A 87 -9.81 10.46 -2.86
CA PRO A 87 -9.40 10.99 -4.17
C PRO A 87 -7.93 11.46 -4.10
N VAL A 88 -7.01 10.51 -3.89
CA VAL A 88 -5.58 10.76 -3.84
C VAL A 88 -4.97 10.39 -5.18
N SER A 89 -4.14 11.26 -5.74
CA SER A 89 -3.31 10.97 -6.92
C SER A 89 -1.88 11.42 -6.65
N ILE A 90 -0.93 10.56 -6.96
CA ILE A 90 0.50 10.83 -6.83
C ILE A 90 1.12 10.62 -8.21
N LYS A 91 1.89 11.61 -8.66
CA LYS A 91 2.63 11.47 -9.91
C LYS A 91 3.74 10.45 -9.73
N ALA A 92 3.77 9.44 -10.60
CA ALA A 92 4.83 8.44 -10.58
C ALA A 92 6.20 9.12 -10.80
N PRO A 93 7.19 8.83 -9.96
CA PRO A 93 8.57 9.23 -10.24
C PRO A 93 9.07 8.47 -11.47
N LYS A 94 10.09 9.01 -12.12
CA LYS A 94 10.77 8.27 -13.18
C LYS A 94 11.65 7.21 -12.52
N PHE A 95 11.22 5.96 -12.62
CA PHE A 95 12.02 4.83 -12.18
C PHE A 95 12.98 4.41 -13.30
N GLY A 96 14.23 4.15 -12.94
CA GLY A 96 15.22 3.57 -13.82
C GLY A 96 15.75 2.28 -13.19
N CYS A 97 15.18 1.14 -13.54
CA CYS A 97 15.62 -0.15 -13.02
C CYS A 97 15.63 -1.17 -14.16
N THR A 98 16.65 -2.00 -14.19
CA THR A 98 16.73 -3.17 -15.07
C THR A 98 16.62 -4.43 -14.21
N ALA A 99 15.73 -5.33 -14.58
CA ALA A 99 15.65 -6.66 -13.97
C ALA A 99 15.75 -7.71 -15.08
N PHE A 100 16.43 -8.81 -14.78
CA PHE A 100 16.52 -9.94 -15.69
C PHE A 100 16.37 -11.25 -14.93
N LYS A 101 15.87 -12.24 -15.64
CA LYS A 101 15.73 -13.62 -15.16
C LYS A 101 16.57 -14.52 -16.05
N LEU A 102 17.43 -15.30 -15.43
CA LEU A 102 18.25 -16.30 -16.09
C LEU A 102 17.85 -17.69 -15.61
N LEU A 103 17.93 -18.64 -16.51
CA LEU A 103 17.84 -20.07 -16.20
C LEU A 103 19.26 -20.64 -16.36
N ASP A 104 19.79 -21.25 -15.33
CA ASP A 104 21.09 -21.91 -15.44
C ASP A 104 20.98 -23.31 -16.07
N MET A 105 22.11 -23.99 -16.23
CA MET A 105 22.17 -25.34 -16.83
C MET A 105 21.51 -26.41 -15.94
N GLU A 106 21.35 -26.15 -14.66
CA GLU A 106 20.68 -27.00 -13.66
C GLU A 106 19.18 -26.73 -13.57
N LYS A 107 18.68 -25.78 -14.39
CA LYS A 107 17.29 -25.29 -14.46
C LYS A 107 16.84 -24.50 -13.22
N ASP A 108 17.80 -23.98 -12.47
CA ASP A 108 17.50 -23.05 -11.40
C ASP A 108 17.34 -21.62 -11.92
N PHE A 109 16.40 -20.91 -11.32
CA PHE A 109 16.11 -19.53 -11.68
C PHE A 109 16.94 -18.55 -10.87
N HIS A 110 17.71 -17.74 -11.57
CA HIS A 110 18.42 -16.60 -10.99
C HIS A 110 17.76 -15.29 -11.43
N MET A 111 17.60 -14.37 -10.49
CA MET A 111 17.10 -13.03 -10.77
C MET A 111 18.18 -12.02 -10.43
N GLY A 112 18.52 -11.20 -11.40
CA GLY A 112 19.39 -10.05 -11.23
C GLY A 112 18.59 -8.76 -11.37
N ARG A 113 18.97 -7.75 -10.61
CA ARG A 113 18.36 -6.43 -10.69
C ARG A 113 19.44 -5.35 -10.56
N ASN A 114 19.40 -4.39 -11.46
CA ASN A 114 20.13 -3.15 -11.33
C ASN A 114 19.18 -2.06 -10.83
N TYR A 115 19.66 -1.27 -9.87
CA TYR A 115 18.89 -0.17 -9.29
C TYR A 115 19.49 1.14 -9.78
N ASP A 116 18.86 1.71 -10.80
CA ASP A 116 19.30 2.93 -11.48
C ASP A 116 18.57 4.17 -10.96
N PHE A 117 18.40 4.28 -9.66
CA PHE A 117 17.77 5.43 -9.05
C PHE A 117 18.82 6.29 -8.30
N LYS A 118 18.45 7.51 -7.95
CA LYS A 118 19.34 8.42 -7.21
C LYS A 118 19.84 7.78 -5.93
N ASN A 119 21.13 7.94 -5.63
CA ASN A 119 21.75 7.40 -4.43
C ASN A 119 21.35 8.13 -3.12
N ASP A 120 20.48 9.15 -3.21
CA ASP A 120 20.05 10.02 -2.12
C ASP A 120 18.64 9.66 -1.60
N THR A 121 18.29 8.39 -1.62
CA THR A 121 16.98 7.91 -1.17
C THR A 121 17.09 6.92 -0.04
N SER A 122 16.29 7.11 1.00
CA SER A 122 16.06 6.11 2.03
C SER A 122 15.38 4.87 1.45
N ALA A 123 15.68 3.70 2.01
CA ALA A 123 15.06 2.43 1.61
C ALA A 123 14.06 1.95 2.65
N MET A 124 13.08 1.14 2.22
CA MET A 124 12.10 0.55 3.11
C MET A 124 11.91 -0.94 2.79
N LEU A 125 12.06 -1.78 3.80
CA LEU A 125 11.67 -3.19 3.74
C LEU A 125 10.18 -3.29 4.05
N VAL A 126 9.40 -3.73 3.08
CA VAL A 126 7.94 -3.86 3.22
C VAL A 126 7.57 -5.32 3.36
N TYR A 127 7.14 -5.71 4.56
CA TYR A 127 6.70 -7.07 4.85
C TYR A 127 5.23 -7.24 4.49
N CYS A 128 4.96 -8.12 3.55
CA CYS A 128 3.64 -8.41 3.02
C CYS A 128 3.21 -9.83 3.41
N ALA A 129 1.99 -9.98 3.89
CA ALA A 129 1.39 -11.26 4.22
C ALA A 129 -0.10 -11.27 3.88
N PRO A 130 -0.46 -11.28 2.59
CA PRO A 130 -1.86 -11.32 2.15
C PRO A 130 -2.51 -12.65 2.56
N LYS A 131 -3.83 -12.63 2.78
CA LYS A 131 -4.57 -13.85 3.16
C LYS A 131 -4.53 -14.93 2.08
N ASN A 132 -4.60 -14.52 0.82
CA ASN A 132 -4.69 -15.39 -0.36
C ASN A 132 -3.46 -15.23 -1.26
N GLY A 133 -2.26 -15.17 -0.69
CA GLY A 133 -1.04 -15.00 -1.46
C GLY A 133 0.20 -15.39 -0.68
N TYR A 134 1.35 -15.32 -1.35
CA TYR A 134 2.63 -15.61 -0.74
C TYR A 134 3.10 -14.47 0.14
N LYS A 135 3.75 -14.82 1.26
CA LYS A 135 4.48 -13.83 2.07
C LYS A 135 5.69 -13.34 1.28
N SER A 136 5.96 -12.05 1.34
CA SER A 136 7.09 -11.41 0.65
C SER A 136 7.68 -10.28 1.50
N VAL A 137 8.89 -9.91 1.16
CA VAL A 137 9.62 -8.73 1.66
C VAL A 137 10.04 -7.90 0.47
#